data_22fd7b91d5bc636f7ebc1a380f05ea6b
#
_entry.id   22fd7b91d5bc636f7ebc1a380f05ea6b
#
_cell.length_a   1.000
_cell.length_b   1.000
_cell.length_c   1.000
_cell.angle_alpha   90.00
_cell.angle_beta   90.00
_cell.angle_gamma   90.00
#
_symmetry.space_group_name_H-M   'P 1'
#
loop_
_entity.id
_entity.type
_entity.pdbx_description
1 polymer ?
#
loop_
_entity_poly.entity_id
_entity_poly.type
_entity_poly.pdbx_seq_one_letter_code
_entity_poly.pdbx_strand_id
1 'polypeptide(L)'
;TEHIVPCDTLLLSVGLIPENELSVAAGVELDPRTRGAVVDQSLQTGVPGIFACGNVLHVHDLADNVTTESERAGAAAAAWALGAVGTAAGVAGAGCQLTVSPAGIAGYALPGRITAVGLTKLNFRVRRPVDAARVRILAGDEELFAGKVRAFKPSVMESFPLPTKAIKQALDLGASEIVLSVDPIEEA
;
A
#
# COMPACT_ATOMS: atom_id res chain seq x y z
N THR A 1 -25.30 -19.41 -13.43
CA THR A 1 -25.57 -19.88 -14.80
C THR A 1 -24.23 -20.26 -15.41
N GLU A 2 -24.12 -21.52 -15.84
CA GLU A 2 -22.95 -22.04 -16.54
C GLU A 2 -23.13 -21.78 -18.04
N HIS A 3 -22.08 -21.28 -18.71
CA HIS A 3 -22.05 -21.08 -20.17
C HIS A 3 -20.98 -21.96 -20.77
N ILE A 4 -21.38 -22.87 -21.64
CA ILE A 4 -20.48 -23.75 -22.38
C ILE A 4 -20.19 -23.11 -23.73
N VAL A 5 -18.92 -22.82 -24.01
CA VAL A 5 -18.45 -22.29 -25.29
C VAL A 5 -17.58 -23.35 -25.94
N PRO A 6 -18.01 -23.98 -27.06
CA PRO A 6 -17.17 -24.93 -27.79
C PRO A 6 -16.01 -24.15 -28.45
N CYS A 7 -14.78 -24.58 -28.21
CA CYS A 7 -13.58 -23.97 -28.80
C CYS A 7 -12.45 -24.99 -28.83
N ASP A 8 -11.54 -24.82 -29.79
CA ASP A 8 -10.35 -25.68 -29.94
C ASP A 8 -9.17 -25.15 -29.12
N THR A 9 -9.18 -23.86 -28.80
CA THR A 9 -8.09 -23.19 -28.08
C THR A 9 -8.65 -22.16 -27.12
N LEU A 10 -8.15 -22.14 -25.88
CA LEU A 10 -8.44 -21.13 -24.88
C LEU A 10 -7.18 -20.30 -24.57
N LEU A 11 -7.24 -18.99 -24.81
CA LEU A 11 -6.20 -18.04 -24.41
C LEU A 11 -6.62 -17.37 -23.09
N LEU A 12 -5.79 -17.55 -22.07
CA LEU A 12 -6.02 -16.94 -20.76
C LEU A 12 -5.17 -15.66 -20.61
N SER A 13 -5.83 -14.54 -20.32
CA SER A 13 -5.20 -13.27 -19.97
C SER A 13 -5.87 -12.74 -18.70
N VAL A 14 -5.53 -13.34 -17.56
CA VAL A 14 -6.28 -13.26 -16.30
C VAL A 14 -5.56 -12.41 -15.26
N GLY A 15 -5.10 -11.24 -15.63
CA GLY A 15 -4.45 -10.28 -14.76
C GLY A 15 -2.94 -10.25 -14.89
N LEU A 16 -2.35 -9.35 -14.14
CA LEU A 16 -0.91 -9.09 -14.09
C LEU A 16 -0.33 -9.66 -12.80
N ILE A 17 0.92 -10.09 -12.88
CA ILE A 17 1.73 -10.49 -11.73
C ILE A 17 2.95 -9.56 -11.70
N PRO A 18 3.25 -8.92 -10.55
CA PRO A 18 4.47 -8.13 -10.40
C PRO A 18 5.72 -8.97 -10.71
N GLU A 19 6.53 -8.50 -11.65
CA GLU A 19 7.78 -9.16 -12.07
C GLU A 19 8.93 -8.59 -11.27
N ASN A 20 9.48 -9.36 -10.33
CA ASN A 20 10.44 -8.89 -9.34
C ASN A 20 11.75 -9.70 -9.28
N GLU A 21 12.14 -10.39 -10.36
CA GLU A 21 13.39 -11.16 -10.40
C GLU A 21 14.60 -10.27 -10.11
N LEU A 22 14.68 -9.08 -10.71
CA LEU A 22 15.76 -8.12 -10.46
C LEU A 22 15.71 -7.56 -9.03
N SER A 23 14.52 -7.33 -8.48
CA SER A 23 14.35 -6.88 -7.11
C SER A 23 14.88 -7.92 -6.12
N VAL A 24 14.56 -9.20 -6.34
CA VAL A 24 15.04 -10.32 -5.53
C VAL A 24 16.56 -10.45 -5.65
N ALA A 25 17.11 -10.36 -6.87
CA ALA A 25 18.56 -10.42 -7.09
C ALA A 25 19.30 -9.27 -6.39
N ALA A 26 18.67 -8.12 -6.24
CA ALA A 26 19.19 -6.96 -5.51
C ALA A 26 18.97 -7.05 -3.97
N GLY A 27 18.40 -8.15 -3.46
CA GLY A 27 18.14 -8.33 -2.03
C GLY A 27 16.93 -7.55 -1.48
N VAL A 28 16.02 -7.12 -2.36
CA VAL A 28 14.79 -6.42 -1.95
C VAL A 28 13.80 -7.41 -1.37
N GLU A 29 13.26 -7.08 -0.20
CA GLU A 29 12.17 -7.83 0.44
C GLU A 29 10.87 -7.64 -0.33
N LEU A 30 10.14 -8.75 -0.58
CA LEU A 30 8.84 -8.73 -1.23
C LEU A 30 7.71 -9.02 -0.23
N ASP A 31 6.60 -8.29 -0.37
CA ASP A 31 5.36 -8.59 0.34
C ASP A 31 4.69 -9.82 -0.31
N PRO A 32 4.43 -10.90 0.45
CA PRO A 32 3.84 -12.12 -0.08
C PRO A 32 2.40 -11.93 -0.61
N ARG A 33 1.72 -10.84 -0.24
CA ARG A 33 0.35 -10.53 -0.66
C ARG A 33 0.32 -9.87 -2.03
N THR A 34 1.16 -8.84 -2.24
CA THR A 34 1.24 -8.10 -3.51
C THR A 34 2.24 -8.73 -4.47
N ARG A 35 3.22 -9.50 -3.96
CA ARG A 35 4.44 -9.94 -4.64
C ARG A 35 5.33 -8.79 -5.13
N GLY A 36 5.04 -7.57 -4.72
CA GLY A 36 5.85 -6.39 -4.96
C GLY A 36 6.78 -6.08 -3.80
N ALA A 37 7.69 -5.14 -3.99
CA ALA A 37 8.65 -4.73 -2.96
C ALA A 37 7.96 -4.16 -1.72
N VAL A 38 8.50 -4.47 -0.53
CA VAL A 38 8.14 -3.75 0.70
C VAL A 38 8.80 -2.38 0.65
N VAL A 39 7.97 -1.32 0.57
CA VAL A 39 8.43 0.06 0.45
C VAL A 39 7.91 0.93 1.60
N ASP A 40 8.58 2.07 1.81
CA ASP A 40 8.10 3.14 2.66
C ASP A 40 7.22 4.15 1.90
N GLN A 41 6.77 5.21 2.56
CA GLN A 41 5.92 6.25 1.98
C GLN A 41 6.61 7.07 0.87
N SER A 42 7.92 6.99 0.70
CA SER A 42 8.67 7.57 -0.41
C SER A 42 8.90 6.59 -1.56
N LEU A 43 8.34 5.37 -1.44
CA LEU A 43 8.51 4.25 -2.37
C LEU A 43 9.94 3.69 -2.40
N GLN A 44 10.76 3.98 -1.38
CA GLN A 44 12.06 3.37 -1.19
C GLN A 44 11.90 1.98 -0.57
N THR A 45 12.65 1.01 -1.09
CA THR A 45 12.71 -0.35 -0.57
C THR A 45 13.56 -0.44 0.70
N GLY A 46 13.70 -1.64 1.27
CA GLY A 46 14.66 -1.89 2.35
C GLY A 46 16.13 -1.74 1.95
N VAL A 47 16.42 -1.77 0.65
CA VAL A 47 17.75 -1.56 0.10
C VAL A 47 17.93 -0.07 -0.24
N PRO A 48 18.86 0.65 0.41
CA PRO A 48 19.05 2.09 0.16
C PRO A 48 19.32 2.40 -1.31
N GLY A 49 18.64 3.41 -1.85
CA GLY A 49 18.79 3.86 -3.24
C GLY A 49 17.99 3.03 -4.26
N ILE A 50 17.27 1.99 -3.84
CA ILE A 50 16.33 1.26 -4.69
C ILE A 50 14.90 1.67 -4.36
N PHE A 51 14.18 2.10 -5.40
CA PHE A 51 12.77 2.52 -5.34
C PHE A 51 11.93 1.61 -6.23
N ALA A 52 10.67 1.39 -5.86
CA ALA A 52 9.74 0.57 -6.63
C ALA A 52 8.40 1.30 -6.80
N CYS A 53 7.84 1.27 -8.01
CA CYS A 53 6.55 1.88 -8.34
C CYS A 53 5.89 1.17 -9.53
N GLY A 54 4.61 1.44 -9.74
CA GLY A 54 3.83 0.85 -10.82
C GLY A 54 3.52 -0.64 -10.60
N ASN A 55 3.26 -1.35 -11.69
CA ASN A 55 2.79 -2.75 -11.64
C ASN A 55 3.82 -3.74 -11.07
N VAL A 56 5.09 -3.37 -10.97
CA VAL A 56 6.12 -4.17 -10.28
C VAL A 56 5.96 -4.11 -8.76
N LEU A 57 5.33 -3.04 -8.25
CA LEU A 57 5.06 -2.85 -6.82
C LEU A 57 3.69 -3.42 -6.43
N HIS A 58 2.64 -3.02 -7.11
CA HIS A 58 1.30 -3.58 -7.02
C HIS A 58 0.51 -3.26 -8.29
N VAL A 59 -0.45 -4.12 -8.65
CA VAL A 59 -1.19 -3.93 -9.89
C VAL A 59 -2.16 -2.76 -9.78
N HIS A 60 -2.06 -1.82 -10.70
CA HIS A 60 -2.94 -0.64 -10.81
C HIS A 60 -4.12 -0.89 -11.75
N ASP A 61 -5.24 -0.19 -11.52
CA ASP A 61 -6.43 -0.23 -12.38
C ASP A 61 -6.34 0.77 -13.53
N LEU A 62 -5.63 1.89 -13.32
CA LEU A 62 -5.53 3.02 -14.24
C LEU A 62 -4.08 3.45 -14.41
N ALA A 63 -3.69 3.77 -15.66
CA ALA A 63 -2.37 4.28 -15.99
C ALA A 63 -2.04 5.61 -15.27
N ASP A 64 -3.03 6.46 -15.02
CA ASP A 64 -2.85 7.72 -14.30
C ASP A 64 -2.35 7.51 -12.87
N ASN A 65 -2.80 6.44 -12.22
CA ASN A 65 -2.31 6.08 -10.89
C ASN A 65 -0.84 5.66 -10.93
N VAL A 66 -0.45 4.90 -11.96
CA VAL A 66 0.95 4.52 -12.21
C VAL A 66 1.82 5.76 -12.41
N THR A 67 1.36 6.71 -13.25
CA THR A 67 2.06 7.97 -13.51
C THR A 67 2.31 8.73 -12.21
N THR A 68 1.26 8.97 -11.42
CA THR A 68 1.36 9.70 -10.15
C THR A 68 2.30 9.01 -9.16
N GLU A 69 2.26 7.69 -9.09
CA GLU A 69 3.15 6.92 -8.22
C GLU A 69 4.60 7.00 -8.71
N SER A 70 4.82 6.89 -10.02
CA SER A 70 6.15 6.97 -10.63
C SER A 70 6.79 8.34 -10.46
N GLU A 71 6.01 9.43 -10.58
CA GLU A 71 6.49 10.78 -10.31
C GLU A 71 6.96 10.93 -8.86
N ARG A 72 6.24 10.36 -7.90
CA ARG A 72 6.64 10.36 -6.49
C ARG A 72 7.94 9.56 -6.27
N ALA A 73 8.04 8.36 -6.86
CA ALA A 73 9.24 7.54 -6.77
C ALA A 73 10.45 8.25 -7.38
N GLY A 74 10.27 8.85 -8.58
CA GLY A 74 11.33 9.60 -9.26
C GLY A 74 11.79 10.82 -8.47
N ALA A 75 10.88 11.60 -7.90
CA ALA A 75 11.21 12.73 -7.04
C ALA A 75 11.96 12.30 -5.78
N ALA A 76 11.55 11.19 -5.14
CA ALA A 76 12.22 10.65 -3.97
C ALA A 76 13.61 10.11 -4.30
N ALA A 77 13.77 9.41 -5.42
CA ALA A 77 15.06 8.92 -5.90
C ALA A 77 16.04 10.06 -6.22
N ALA A 78 15.55 11.13 -6.86
CA ALA A 78 16.36 12.32 -7.12
C ALA A 78 16.81 13.00 -5.83
N ALA A 79 15.91 13.17 -4.87
CA ALA A 79 16.24 13.75 -3.55
C ALA A 79 17.28 12.90 -2.81
N TRP A 80 17.15 11.59 -2.87
CA TRP A 80 18.11 10.65 -2.28
C TRP A 80 19.49 10.79 -2.94
N ALA A 81 19.54 10.80 -4.29
CA ALA A 81 20.79 10.91 -5.04
C ALA A 81 21.52 12.25 -4.80
N LEU A 82 20.79 13.32 -4.52
CA LEU A 82 21.32 14.65 -4.19
C LEU A 82 21.70 14.78 -2.70
N GLY A 83 21.57 13.73 -1.90
CA GLY A 83 21.86 13.77 -0.47
C GLY A 83 20.86 14.61 0.34
N ALA A 84 19.70 14.94 -0.22
CA ALA A 84 18.63 15.70 0.43
C ALA A 84 17.83 14.84 1.41
N VAL A 85 18.52 14.08 2.25
CA VAL A 85 17.91 13.22 3.28
C VAL A 85 17.21 14.10 4.32
N GLY A 86 15.92 13.87 4.53
CA GLY A 86 15.13 14.61 5.55
C GLY A 86 14.38 15.83 5.04
N THR A 87 14.35 16.09 3.72
CA THR A 87 13.52 17.14 3.13
C THR A 87 12.06 16.72 2.97
N ALA A 88 11.18 17.67 2.62
CA ALA A 88 9.73 17.46 2.42
C ALA A 88 9.35 16.34 1.40
N ALA A 89 10.31 15.79 0.67
CA ALA A 89 10.15 14.64 -0.21
C ALA A 89 10.07 13.28 0.53
N GLY A 90 10.10 13.27 1.88
CA GLY A 90 9.81 12.06 2.67
C GLY A 90 10.93 11.04 2.74
N VAL A 91 12.18 11.43 2.44
CA VAL A 91 13.33 10.53 2.62
C VAL A 91 13.64 10.37 4.11
N ALA A 92 13.78 9.13 4.55
CA ALA A 92 13.93 8.71 5.93
C ALA A 92 14.79 9.66 6.82
N GLY A 93 14.10 10.44 7.66
CA GLY A 93 14.71 10.96 8.87
C GLY A 93 14.71 9.85 9.93
N ALA A 94 15.85 9.62 10.56
CA ALA A 94 15.98 8.66 11.65
C ALA A 94 15.02 9.06 12.80
N GLY A 95 13.85 8.46 12.91
CA GLY A 95 12.95 8.78 14.01
C GLY A 95 11.57 8.12 14.01
N CYS A 96 11.14 7.56 12.89
CA CYS A 96 9.85 6.88 12.82
C CYS A 96 10.02 5.56 12.08
N GLN A 97 9.62 4.46 12.70
CA GLN A 97 9.61 3.16 12.03
C GLN A 97 8.36 2.40 12.47
N LEU A 98 7.31 2.54 11.64
CA LEU A 98 6.06 1.82 11.85
C LEU A 98 5.86 0.86 10.68
N THR A 99 5.52 -0.38 10.96
CA THR A 99 5.00 -1.31 9.94
C THR A 99 3.53 -0.99 9.66
N VAL A 100 3.08 -1.32 8.45
CA VAL A 100 1.67 -1.17 8.08
C VAL A 100 1.12 -2.54 7.67
N SER A 101 0.13 -3.01 8.40
CA SER A 101 -0.49 -4.31 8.17
C SER A 101 -1.97 -4.19 7.79
N PRO A 102 -2.47 -5.04 6.89
CA PRO A 102 -3.89 -5.12 6.58
C PRO A 102 -4.62 -6.01 7.58
N ALA A 103 -5.86 -5.65 7.92
CA ALA A 103 -6.77 -6.46 8.73
C ALA A 103 -8.19 -6.46 8.16
N GLY A 104 -9.10 -7.22 8.80
CA GLY A 104 -10.46 -7.40 8.31
C GLY A 104 -10.49 -8.05 6.94
N ILE A 105 -11.19 -7.44 5.98
CA ILE A 105 -11.24 -7.90 4.59
C ILE A 105 -10.20 -7.25 3.70
N ALA A 106 -9.31 -6.39 4.20
CA ALA A 106 -8.19 -5.85 3.43
C ALA A 106 -7.25 -6.96 2.98
N GLY A 107 -6.86 -6.96 1.72
CA GLY A 107 -5.95 -7.94 1.13
C GLY A 107 -4.49 -7.58 1.35
N TYR A 108 -4.16 -6.31 1.26
CA TYR A 108 -2.84 -5.73 1.50
C TYR A 108 -2.98 -4.26 1.92
N ALA A 109 -1.91 -3.66 2.40
CA ALA A 109 -1.79 -2.22 2.62
C ALA A 109 -0.40 -1.75 2.14
N LEU A 110 -0.36 -0.66 1.37
CA LEU A 110 0.85 -0.09 0.80
C LEU A 110 0.86 1.43 1.01
N PRO A 111 1.98 2.03 1.47
CA PRO A 111 3.28 1.42 1.75
C PRO A 111 3.25 0.48 2.96
N GLY A 112 4.15 -0.50 2.97
CA GLY A 112 4.29 -1.46 4.07
C GLY A 112 5.03 -0.91 5.29
N ARG A 113 5.66 0.28 5.16
CA ARG A 113 6.41 0.95 6.23
C ARG A 113 6.18 2.45 6.20
N ILE A 114 6.19 3.07 7.38
CA ILE A 114 6.20 4.53 7.55
C ILE A 114 7.51 4.89 8.27
N THR A 115 8.36 5.65 7.60
CA THR A 115 9.69 6.03 8.09
C THR A 115 9.79 7.52 8.41
N ALA A 116 8.76 8.32 8.08
CA ALA A 116 8.70 9.74 8.38
C ALA A 116 7.28 10.19 8.70
N VAL A 117 7.18 11.19 9.57
CA VAL A 117 5.92 11.82 9.94
C VAL A 117 5.49 12.79 8.84
N GLY A 118 4.42 12.47 8.14
CA GLY A 118 3.89 13.29 7.03
C GLY A 118 2.54 12.79 6.55
N LEU A 119 1.90 13.54 5.67
CA LEU A 119 0.68 13.09 5.03
C LEU A 119 1.00 11.93 4.08
N THR A 120 0.38 10.80 4.30
CA THR A 120 0.57 9.59 3.51
C THR A 120 -0.79 9.06 3.06
N LYS A 121 -0.81 8.33 1.95
CA LYS A 121 -1.98 7.55 1.52
C LYS A 121 -1.64 6.08 1.61
N LEU A 122 -2.57 5.29 2.14
CA LEU A 122 -2.49 3.84 2.13
C LEU A 122 -3.34 3.31 0.98
N ASN A 123 -2.72 2.60 0.06
CA ASN A 123 -3.40 1.90 -1.02
C ASN A 123 -3.69 0.47 -0.57
N PHE A 124 -4.89 -0.04 -0.91
CA PHE A 124 -5.30 -1.39 -0.55
C PHE A 124 -6.35 -1.93 -1.52
N ARG A 125 -6.60 -3.23 -1.48
CA ARG A 125 -7.77 -3.89 -2.08
C ARG A 125 -8.44 -4.76 -1.05
N VAL A 126 -9.73 -4.96 -1.19
CA VAL A 126 -10.46 -5.93 -0.37
C VAL A 126 -10.43 -7.31 -1.01
N ARG A 127 -10.55 -8.37 -0.20
CA ARG A 127 -10.53 -9.77 -0.65
C ARG A 127 -11.87 -10.27 -1.17
N ARG A 128 -12.96 -9.62 -0.82
CA ARG A 128 -14.32 -9.94 -1.26
C ARG A 128 -15.16 -8.67 -1.41
N PRO A 129 -16.20 -8.68 -2.26
CA PRO A 129 -17.11 -7.54 -2.34
C PRO A 129 -17.90 -7.38 -1.04
N VAL A 130 -18.24 -6.13 -0.72
CA VAL A 130 -19.04 -5.75 0.44
C VAL A 130 -19.79 -4.47 0.13
N ASP A 131 -21.07 -4.42 0.51
CA ASP A 131 -21.94 -3.25 0.25
C ASP A 131 -21.76 -2.16 1.31
N ALA A 132 -21.43 -2.54 2.55
CA ALA A 132 -21.17 -1.61 3.63
C ALA A 132 -19.96 -2.07 4.47
N ALA A 133 -18.89 -1.28 4.47
CA ALA A 133 -17.74 -1.48 5.34
C ALA A 133 -17.11 -0.15 5.73
N ARG A 134 -16.36 -0.15 6.81
CA ARG A 134 -15.59 1.01 7.28
C ARG A 134 -14.11 0.71 7.27
N VAL A 135 -13.32 1.64 6.74
CA VAL A 135 -11.86 1.63 6.89
C VAL A 135 -11.50 2.27 8.22
N ARG A 136 -10.66 1.60 8.99
CA ARG A 136 -10.11 2.11 10.27
C ARG A 136 -8.60 2.01 10.26
N ILE A 137 -7.97 2.96 10.91
CA ILE A 137 -6.53 2.95 11.21
C ILE A 137 -6.38 2.75 12.71
N LEU A 138 -5.69 1.71 13.09
CA LEU A 138 -5.53 1.28 14.48
C LEU A 138 -4.05 1.25 14.87
N ALA A 139 -3.74 1.48 16.15
CA ALA A 139 -2.47 1.15 16.77
C ALA A 139 -2.78 0.34 18.06
N GLY A 140 -2.50 -0.95 18.02
CA GLY A 140 -3.03 -1.87 19.03
C GLY A 140 -4.56 -1.84 19.02
N ASP A 141 -5.17 -1.59 20.19
CA ASP A 141 -6.63 -1.49 20.34
C ASP A 141 -7.16 -0.06 20.12
N GLU A 142 -6.28 0.92 19.92
CA GLU A 142 -6.67 2.33 19.78
C GLU A 142 -7.03 2.67 18.32
N GLU A 143 -8.22 3.22 18.08
CA GLU A 143 -8.62 3.76 16.80
C GLU A 143 -8.07 5.17 16.60
N LEU A 144 -7.11 5.32 15.68
CA LEU A 144 -6.46 6.60 15.38
C LEU A 144 -7.24 7.44 14.37
N PHE A 145 -7.91 6.77 13.43
CA PHE A 145 -8.66 7.42 12.37
C PHE A 145 -9.62 6.44 11.70
N ALA A 146 -10.80 6.91 11.30
CA ALA A 146 -11.77 6.11 10.58
C ALA A 146 -12.39 6.87 9.40
N GLY A 147 -12.73 6.13 8.36
CA GLY A 147 -13.43 6.63 7.19
C GLY A 147 -14.95 6.52 7.29
N LYS A 148 -15.61 7.02 6.27
CA LYS A 148 -17.06 6.83 6.09
C LYS A 148 -17.36 5.40 5.64
N VAL A 149 -18.55 4.92 6.00
CA VAL A 149 -19.07 3.63 5.51
C VAL A 149 -19.35 3.73 4.01
N ARG A 150 -18.89 2.75 3.24
CA ARG A 150 -19.16 2.63 1.80
C ARG A 150 -18.96 1.20 1.30
N ALA A 151 -19.36 0.95 0.07
CA ALA A 151 -19.13 -0.31 -0.62
C ALA A 151 -17.67 -0.43 -1.09
N PHE A 152 -17.17 -1.67 -1.17
CA PHE A 152 -15.86 -2.01 -1.70
C PHE A 152 -15.92 -3.22 -2.61
N LYS A 153 -15.05 -3.23 -3.64
CA LYS A 153 -14.92 -4.34 -4.61
C LYS A 153 -13.46 -4.74 -4.79
N PRO A 154 -13.13 -6.03 -4.89
CA PRO A 154 -11.76 -6.49 -5.09
C PRO A 154 -11.08 -5.95 -6.35
N SER A 155 -11.86 -5.68 -7.39
CA SER A 155 -11.38 -5.13 -8.67
C SER A 155 -10.95 -3.67 -8.60
N VAL A 156 -11.25 -2.95 -7.50
CA VAL A 156 -10.93 -1.53 -7.35
C VAL A 156 -9.81 -1.36 -6.34
N MET A 157 -8.75 -0.68 -6.75
CA MET A 157 -7.70 -0.23 -5.84
C MET A 157 -8.19 1.00 -5.10
N GLU A 158 -8.19 0.92 -3.79
CA GLU A 158 -8.63 1.97 -2.90
C GLU A 158 -7.44 2.75 -2.32
N SER A 159 -7.65 4.04 -2.10
CA SER A 159 -6.67 4.91 -1.47
C SER A 159 -7.29 5.59 -0.24
N PHE A 160 -6.65 5.43 0.90
CA PHE A 160 -7.14 5.97 2.17
C PHE A 160 -6.08 6.88 2.81
N PRO A 161 -6.44 8.10 3.22
CA PRO A 161 -5.48 9.01 3.84
C PRO A 161 -5.05 8.48 5.21
N LEU A 162 -3.74 8.54 5.47
CA LEU A 162 -3.15 8.38 6.79
C LEU A 162 -2.70 9.77 7.26
N PRO A 163 -3.48 10.44 8.13
CA PRO A 163 -3.17 11.78 8.58
C PRO A 163 -1.90 11.83 9.42
N THR A 164 -1.13 12.90 9.31
CA THR A 164 0.06 13.15 10.15
C THR A 164 -0.24 13.02 11.64
N LYS A 165 -1.46 13.43 12.08
CA LYS A 165 -1.90 13.30 13.47
C LYS A 165 -1.97 11.83 13.91
N ALA A 166 -2.48 10.94 13.07
CA ALA A 166 -2.57 9.51 13.38
C ALA A 166 -1.18 8.87 13.52
N ILE A 167 -0.22 9.24 12.66
CA ILE A 167 1.17 8.77 12.78
C ILE A 167 1.79 9.23 14.10
N LYS A 168 1.63 10.52 14.45
CA LYS A 168 2.14 11.05 15.72
C LYS A 168 1.53 10.33 16.91
N GLN A 169 0.21 10.15 16.92
CA GLN A 169 -0.51 9.47 17.99
C GLN A 169 -0.03 8.01 18.13
N ALA A 170 0.20 7.28 17.03
CA ALA A 170 0.77 5.93 17.09
C ALA A 170 2.16 5.93 17.75
N LEU A 171 3.02 6.91 17.40
CA LEU A 171 4.34 7.04 18.02
C LEU A 171 4.27 7.40 19.49
N ASP A 172 3.39 8.31 19.89
CA ASP A 172 3.17 8.72 21.29
C ASP A 172 2.69 7.53 22.16
N LEU A 173 1.94 6.60 21.54
CA LEU A 173 1.52 5.34 22.15
C LEU A 173 2.65 4.29 22.23
N GLY A 174 3.81 4.57 21.64
CA GLY A 174 4.91 3.61 21.52
C GLY A 174 4.64 2.45 20.58
N ALA A 175 3.69 2.61 19.64
CA ALA A 175 3.36 1.57 18.69
C ALA A 175 4.52 1.34 17.70
N SER A 176 4.73 0.10 17.31
CA SER A 176 5.63 -0.31 16.23
C SER A 176 4.89 -0.62 14.92
N GLU A 177 3.56 -0.64 14.99
CA GLU A 177 2.68 -1.04 13.89
C GLU A 177 1.44 -0.16 13.81
N ILE A 178 1.01 0.10 12.57
CA ILE A 178 -0.30 0.65 12.23
C ILE A 178 -1.06 -0.41 11.45
N VAL A 179 -2.31 -0.64 11.84
CA VAL A 179 -3.19 -1.60 11.16
C VAL A 179 -4.24 -0.85 10.34
N LEU A 180 -4.29 -1.12 9.02
CA LEU A 180 -5.39 -0.71 8.16
C LEU A 180 -6.42 -1.83 8.16
N SER A 181 -7.52 -1.65 8.90
CA SER A 181 -8.64 -2.59 8.93
C SER A 181 -9.78 -2.15 8.03
N VAL A 182 -10.35 -3.10 7.30
CA VAL A 182 -11.60 -2.89 6.56
C VAL A 182 -12.64 -3.85 7.12
N ASP A 183 -13.58 -3.30 7.86
CA ASP A 183 -14.54 -4.06 8.64
C ASP A 183 -15.94 -3.95 8.03
N PRO A 184 -16.52 -5.06 7.56
CA PRO A 184 -17.91 -5.11 7.14
C PRO A 184 -18.83 -4.66 8.28
N ILE A 185 -19.88 -3.93 7.92
CA ILE A 185 -20.96 -3.58 8.84
C ILE A 185 -22.11 -4.51 8.49
N GLU A 186 -22.44 -5.41 9.42
CA GLU A 186 -23.65 -6.22 9.29
C GLU A 186 -24.86 -5.30 9.46
N GLU A 187 -25.79 -5.37 8.49
CA GLU A 187 -27.09 -4.75 8.67
C GLU A 187 -27.81 -5.48 9.81
N ALA A 188 -28.20 -4.73 10.84
CA ALA A 188 -28.91 -5.25 12.00
C ALA A 188 -30.39 -5.55 11.65
#